data_3fd939f6cde82baa2fbcc8b79fb7978b
#
_entry.id   3fd939f6cde82baa2fbcc8b79fb7978b
#
_cell.length_a   1.000
_cell.length_b   1.000
_cell.length_c   1.000
_cell.angle_alpha   90.00
_cell.angle_beta   90.00
_cell.angle_gamma   90.00
#
_symmetry.space_group_name_H-M   'P 1'
#
loop_
_entity.id
_entity.type
_entity.pdbx_description
1 polymer ?
#
loop_
_entity_poly.entity_id
_entity_poly.type
_entity_poly.pdbx_seq_one_letter_code
_entity_poly.pdbx_strand_id
1 'polypeptide(L)'
;MPTENPAPSGSVHHNPAHHNLAHCGSSSSGSAPRTIVITGASDGIGAAAAHTLHNARSEDRLVIVGRSPEKTRNVANALGAEHFTADFSSLTEVRELADELNQLDHIHALANNAGGIFDGPVTTADGFERTWQINVVAPFLLTSLLQDKLRADDATVVQTASVAHLLMSYFRPDDPNTFQHFSSSRAYGNAKLGDILLTRYLDSHGLTAVSFHPGVLATSFAQTSSGVISRVYSSVLAKALSAPSVGGDNLAFYLAGTPGIHFESGEYYNERRRPGRQRPIAKNLGVTRRIFDDLSDKLGVCWA
;
A
#
# COMPACT_ATOMS: atom_id res chain seq x y z
N MET A 1 -11.76 71.18 47.73
CA MET A 1 -11.48 69.86 48.31
C MET A 1 -10.98 68.94 47.24
N PRO A 2 -9.72 68.47 47.28
CA PRO A 2 -9.09 67.68 46.23
C PRO A 2 -9.39 66.21 46.49
N THR A 3 -9.61 65.50 45.40
CA THR A 3 -9.65 64.01 45.35
C THR A 3 -8.36 63.51 44.68
N GLU A 4 -7.63 62.75 45.43
CA GLU A 4 -6.38 62.12 45.06
C GLU A 4 -6.56 61.07 43.97
N ASN A 5 -5.60 61.06 43.09
CA ASN A 5 -5.44 60.08 42.03
C ASN A 5 -4.31 59.11 42.43
N PRO A 6 -4.50 57.78 42.48
CA PRO A 6 -3.37 56.88 42.66
C PRO A 6 -2.74 56.46 41.33
N ALA A 7 -1.45 56.35 41.36
CA ALA A 7 -0.53 56.07 40.27
C ALA A 7 -0.69 54.66 39.65
N PRO A 8 -0.16 54.43 38.42
CA PRO A 8 -0.29 53.17 37.69
C PRO A 8 0.72 52.14 38.20
N SER A 9 0.26 50.93 38.43
CA SER A 9 1.05 49.73 38.75
C SER A 9 1.75 49.21 37.52
N GLY A 10 3.07 49.02 37.65
CA GLY A 10 3.95 48.52 36.58
C GLY A 10 3.63 47.11 36.10
N SER A 11 3.64 46.95 34.80
CA SER A 11 3.57 45.66 34.13
C SER A 11 4.92 44.93 34.22
N VAL A 12 4.94 43.83 34.91
CA VAL A 12 6.08 42.93 34.94
C VAL A 12 6.05 42.09 33.68
N HIS A 13 7.02 42.31 32.80
CA HIS A 13 7.29 41.43 31.68
C HIS A 13 7.81 40.07 32.16
N HIS A 14 7.00 39.03 32.04
CA HIS A 14 7.43 37.65 32.21
C HIS A 14 8.11 37.19 30.89
N ASN A 15 9.40 36.99 30.98
CA ASN A 15 10.22 36.32 29.96
C ASN A 15 9.95 34.81 30.05
N PRO A 16 9.49 34.11 29.00
CA PRO A 16 9.37 32.66 29.06
C PRO A 16 10.75 32.01 29.03
N ALA A 17 11.09 31.37 30.13
CA ALA A 17 12.29 30.60 30.32
C ALA A 17 12.38 29.47 29.25
N HIS A 18 13.54 29.41 28.61
CA HIS A 18 13.98 28.27 27.81
C HIS A 18 13.89 26.98 28.65
N HIS A 19 12.90 26.14 28.38
CA HIS A 19 12.91 24.77 28.85
C HIS A 19 13.96 24.00 28.05
N ASN A 20 15.09 23.80 28.68
CA ASN A 20 16.02 22.74 28.34
C ASN A 20 15.27 21.41 28.34
N LEU A 21 15.03 20.85 27.15
CA LEU A 21 14.65 19.46 27.01
C LEU A 21 15.85 18.62 27.44
N ALA A 22 15.86 18.27 28.73
CA ALA A 22 16.74 17.22 29.24
C ALA A 22 16.51 15.98 28.37
N HIS A 23 17.58 15.45 27.82
CA HIS A 23 17.63 14.14 27.20
C HIS A 23 17.12 13.11 28.22
N CYS A 24 15.85 12.82 28.17
CA CYS A 24 15.30 11.61 28.75
C CYS A 24 15.79 10.47 27.86
N GLY A 25 16.76 9.72 28.35
CA GLY A 25 17.24 8.53 27.70
C GLY A 25 16.04 7.62 27.42
N SER A 26 15.66 7.51 26.14
CA SER A 26 14.69 6.53 25.68
C SER A 26 15.32 5.15 25.92
N SER A 27 14.93 4.51 27.02
CA SER A 27 14.99 3.07 27.12
C SER A 27 14.11 2.55 25.99
N SER A 28 14.70 2.15 24.86
CA SER A 28 14.04 1.39 23.83
C SER A 28 13.56 0.10 24.50
N SER A 29 12.26 0.02 24.79
CA SER A 29 11.61 -1.26 25.03
C SER A 29 11.71 -2.01 23.69
N GLY A 30 12.75 -2.84 23.55
CA GLY A 30 13.06 -3.55 22.34
C GLY A 30 11.99 -4.57 22.03
N SER A 31 10.97 -4.18 21.24
CA SER A 31 10.15 -5.17 20.56
C SER A 31 11.06 -5.95 19.62
N ALA A 32 10.85 -7.27 19.51
CA ALA A 32 11.63 -8.13 18.61
C ALA A 32 11.65 -7.57 17.18
N PRO A 33 12.73 -7.83 16.41
CA PRO A 33 12.79 -7.46 15.01
C PRO A 33 11.61 -8.04 14.24
N ARG A 34 10.99 -7.25 13.35
CA ARG A 34 9.87 -7.69 12.52
C ARG A 34 10.37 -8.04 11.12
N THR A 35 9.72 -8.97 10.47
CA THR A 35 9.93 -9.26 9.05
C THR A 35 8.85 -8.56 8.23
N ILE A 36 9.24 -7.70 7.30
CA ILE A 36 8.33 -6.89 6.48
C ILE A 36 8.64 -7.18 5.01
N VAL A 37 7.68 -7.75 4.29
CA VAL A 37 7.77 -8.04 2.87
C VAL A 37 7.13 -6.91 2.06
N ILE A 38 7.86 -6.35 1.07
CA ILE A 38 7.36 -5.24 0.25
C ILE A 38 7.45 -5.62 -1.22
N THR A 39 6.30 -5.85 -1.87
CA THR A 39 6.23 -6.09 -3.32
C THR A 39 6.28 -4.77 -4.11
N GLY A 40 6.86 -4.80 -5.32
CA GLY A 40 7.06 -3.59 -6.11
C GLY A 40 8.04 -2.60 -5.47
N ALA A 41 9.02 -3.10 -4.71
CA ALA A 41 9.96 -2.28 -3.96
C ALA A 41 11.30 -2.03 -4.68
N SER A 42 11.40 -2.39 -5.96
CA SER A 42 12.60 -2.07 -6.77
C SER A 42 12.66 -0.60 -7.21
N ASP A 43 11.59 0.19 -7.01
CA ASP A 43 11.50 1.60 -7.40
C ASP A 43 10.30 2.28 -6.69
N GLY A 44 10.16 3.60 -6.83
CA GLY A 44 8.97 4.38 -6.47
C GLY A 44 8.57 4.29 -5.00
N ILE A 45 7.27 4.04 -4.75
CA ILE A 45 6.67 4.01 -3.41
C ILE A 45 7.27 2.91 -2.55
N GLY A 46 7.41 1.70 -3.09
CA GLY A 46 7.91 0.55 -2.35
C GLY A 46 9.36 0.73 -1.90
N ALA A 47 10.24 1.22 -2.79
CA ALA A 47 11.62 1.54 -2.44
C ALA A 47 11.68 2.66 -1.37
N ALA A 48 10.89 3.73 -1.54
CA ALA A 48 10.84 4.81 -0.57
C ALA A 48 10.35 4.31 0.81
N ALA A 49 9.31 3.46 0.84
CA ALA A 49 8.84 2.86 2.09
C ALA A 49 9.90 1.99 2.77
N ALA A 50 10.64 1.19 1.99
CA ALA A 50 11.73 0.37 2.52
C ALA A 50 12.81 1.25 3.18
N HIS A 51 13.21 2.34 2.54
CA HIS A 51 14.16 3.31 3.14
C HIS A 51 13.59 3.96 4.41
N THR A 52 12.33 4.38 4.42
CA THR A 52 11.69 4.98 5.59
C THR A 52 11.65 4.00 6.77
N LEU A 53 11.30 2.73 6.53
CA LEU A 53 11.28 1.68 7.55
C LEU A 53 12.68 1.39 8.09
N HIS A 54 13.67 1.22 7.22
CA HIS A 54 15.06 0.98 7.59
C HIS A 54 15.62 2.11 8.48
N ASN A 55 15.35 3.37 8.11
CA ASN A 55 15.78 4.53 8.88
C ASN A 55 15.09 4.65 10.24
N ALA A 56 13.84 4.17 10.34
CA ALA A 56 13.08 4.20 11.59
C ALA A 56 13.47 3.07 12.55
N ARG A 57 13.74 1.88 11.99
CA ARG A 57 14.10 0.66 12.75
C ARG A 57 15.02 -0.22 11.89
N SER A 58 16.31 0.00 11.98
CA SER A 58 17.32 -0.76 11.20
C SER A 58 17.43 -2.23 11.60
N GLU A 59 16.87 -2.62 12.75
CA GLU A 59 16.79 -3.99 13.22
C GLU A 59 15.68 -4.81 12.55
N ASP A 60 14.68 -4.17 11.94
CA ASP A 60 13.63 -4.88 11.21
C ASP A 60 14.20 -5.55 9.93
N ARG A 61 13.85 -6.80 9.71
CA ARG A 61 14.21 -7.56 8.51
C ARG A 61 13.31 -7.13 7.35
N LEU A 62 13.86 -6.42 6.38
CA LEU A 62 13.14 -6.06 5.15
C LEU A 62 13.37 -7.12 4.08
N VAL A 63 12.30 -7.46 3.35
CA VAL A 63 12.33 -8.35 2.19
C VAL A 63 11.82 -7.58 0.98
N ILE A 64 12.70 -7.32 0.04
CA ILE A 64 12.46 -6.50 -1.14
C ILE A 64 12.05 -7.39 -2.31
N VAL A 65 10.84 -7.23 -2.80
CA VAL A 65 10.36 -7.98 -3.98
C VAL A 65 10.13 -7.03 -5.15
N GLY A 66 10.68 -7.37 -6.31
CA GLY A 66 10.53 -6.57 -7.52
C GLY A 66 10.68 -7.38 -8.79
N ARG A 67 10.24 -6.82 -9.94
CA ARG A 67 10.33 -7.53 -11.23
C ARG A 67 11.72 -7.50 -11.84
N SER A 68 12.46 -6.41 -11.66
CA SER A 68 13.80 -6.26 -12.26
C SER A 68 14.86 -6.79 -11.29
N PRO A 69 15.60 -7.88 -11.64
CA PRO A 69 16.62 -8.43 -10.75
C PRO A 69 17.69 -7.41 -10.35
N GLU A 70 18.12 -6.58 -11.29
CA GLU A 70 19.16 -5.56 -11.03
C GLU A 70 18.65 -4.47 -10.08
N LYS A 71 17.50 -3.86 -10.38
CA LYS A 71 16.94 -2.79 -9.54
C LYS A 71 16.59 -3.29 -8.15
N THR A 72 16.01 -4.49 -8.05
CA THR A 72 15.63 -5.10 -6.77
C THR A 72 16.85 -5.32 -5.89
N ARG A 73 17.91 -5.92 -6.46
CA ARG A 73 19.19 -6.12 -5.77
C ARG A 73 19.85 -4.81 -5.34
N ASN A 74 19.79 -3.76 -6.18
CA ASN A 74 20.39 -2.48 -5.84
C ASN A 74 19.71 -1.84 -4.60
N VAL A 75 18.37 -1.88 -4.52
CA VAL A 75 17.63 -1.41 -3.35
C VAL A 75 17.95 -2.28 -2.13
N ALA A 76 17.93 -3.59 -2.29
CA ALA A 76 18.22 -4.52 -1.20
C ALA A 76 19.64 -4.33 -0.63
N ASN A 77 20.64 -4.23 -1.51
CA ASN A 77 22.03 -4.01 -1.08
C ASN A 77 22.22 -2.69 -0.32
N ALA A 78 21.53 -1.63 -0.75
CA ALA A 78 21.58 -0.33 -0.08
C ALA A 78 21.01 -0.37 1.36
N LEU A 79 20.14 -1.33 1.65
CA LEU A 79 19.45 -1.50 2.93
C LEU A 79 19.96 -2.69 3.74
N GLY A 80 20.90 -3.49 3.21
CA GLY A 80 21.27 -4.77 3.81
C GLY A 80 20.10 -5.76 3.90
N ALA A 81 19.14 -5.65 2.96
CA ALA A 81 17.90 -6.41 2.95
C ALA A 81 18.00 -7.66 2.10
N GLU A 82 17.16 -8.65 2.39
CA GLU A 82 16.92 -9.81 1.53
C GLU A 82 16.07 -9.42 0.31
N HIS A 83 16.18 -10.16 -0.79
CA HIS A 83 15.40 -9.84 -1.98
C HIS A 83 15.02 -11.07 -2.80
N PHE A 84 13.86 -10.98 -3.46
CA PHE A 84 13.36 -11.92 -4.43
C PHE A 84 12.89 -11.21 -5.69
N THR A 85 12.80 -11.95 -6.80
CA THR A 85 12.28 -11.41 -8.06
C THR A 85 11.08 -12.22 -8.51
N ALA A 86 10.02 -11.50 -8.95
CA ALA A 86 8.85 -12.11 -9.55
C ALA A 86 8.15 -11.13 -10.48
N ASP A 87 7.72 -11.60 -11.66
CA ASP A 87 6.81 -10.88 -12.55
C ASP A 87 5.36 -11.26 -12.24
N PHE A 88 4.59 -10.32 -11.71
CA PHE A 88 3.19 -10.55 -11.35
C PHE A 88 2.26 -10.74 -12.57
N SER A 89 2.78 -10.61 -13.80
CA SER A 89 2.08 -11.06 -15.01
C SER A 89 2.20 -12.58 -15.25
N SER A 90 2.93 -13.31 -14.39
CA SER A 90 3.10 -14.76 -14.37
C SER A 90 2.66 -15.30 -13.01
N LEU A 91 1.54 -16.01 -12.94
CA LEU A 91 1.08 -16.61 -11.66
C LEU A 91 1.96 -17.79 -11.23
N THR A 92 2.74 -18.36 -12.14
CA THR A 92 3.76 -19.35 -11.80
C THR A 92 4.85 -18.71 -10.95
N GLU A 93 5.39 -17.55 -11.35
CA GLU A 93 6.39 -16.84 -10.58
C GLU A 93 5.85 -16.32 -9.24
N VAL A 94 4.55 -15.99 -9.16
CA VAL A 94 3.91 -15.63 -7.89
C VAL A 94 3.83 -16.82 -6.93
N ARG A 95 3.62 -18.05 -7.44
CA ARG A 95 3.64 -19.27 -6.62
C ARG A 95 5.05 -19.58 -6.13
N GLU A 96 6.04 -19.51 -7.02
CA GLU A 96 7.45 -19.70 -6.67
C GLU A 96 7.88 -18.69 -5.59
N LEU A 97 7.50 -17.42 -5.74
CA LEU A 97 7.73 -16.40 -4.71
C LEU A 97 7.05 -16.76 -3.37
N ALA A 98 5.82 -17.27 -3.41
CA ALA A 98 5.12 -17.67 -2.19
C ALA A 98 5.84 -18.83 -1.50
N ASP A 99 6.35 -19.79 -2.26
CA ASP A 99 7.13 -20.90 -1.72
C ASP A 99 8.43 -20.42 -1.04
N GLU A 100 9.13 -19.46 -1.65
CA GLU A 100 10.32 -18.82 -1.05
C GLU A 100 9.96 -18.04 0.23
N LEU A 101 8.90 -17.24 0.20
CA LEU A 101 8.46 -16.47 1.37
C LEU A 101 7.95 -17.35 2.51
N ASN A 102 7.41 -18.53 2.20
CA ASN A 102 7.00 -19.51 3.21
C ASN A 102 8.20 -20.13 3.96
N GLN A 103 9.43 -20.02 3.44
CA GLN A 103 10.66 -20.44 4.15
C GLN A 103 11.11 -19.43 5.21
N LEU A 104 10.59 -18.20 5.18
CA LEU A 104 10.89 -17.23 6.23
C LEU A 104 10.30 -17.70 7.56
N ASP A 105 10.98 -17.45 8.68
CA ASP A 105 10.46 -17.81 9.99
C ASP A 105 9.16 -17.07 10.32
N HIS A 106 9.11 -15.78 10.01
CA HIS A 106 7.99 -14.89 10.30
C HIS A 106 7.72 -13.91 9.15
N ILE A 107 6.46 -13.47 9.01
CA ILE A 107 6.03 -12.33 8.19
C ILE A 107 5.08 -11.48 9.03
N HIS A 108 5.53 -10.35 9.53
CA HIS A 108 4.73 -9.45 10.38
C HIS A 108 3.95 -8.42 9.59
N ALA A 109 4.40 -8.11 8.36
CA ALA A 109 3.64 -7.27 7.43
C ALA A 109 3.94 -7.63 5.98
N LEU A 110 2.91 -7.59 5.13
CA LEU A 110 2.99 -7.80 3.68
C LEU A 110 2.43 -6.59 2.95
N ALA A 111 3.25 -5.90 2.16
CA ALA A 111 2.81 -4.85 1.25
C ALA A 111 2.50 -5.43 -0.13
N ASN A 112 1.24 -5.50 -0.51
CA ASN A 112 0.78 -5.65 -1.88
C ASN A 112 0.85 -4.28 -2.57
N ASN A 113 2.06 -3.87 -2.93
CA ASN A 113 2.36 -2.58 -3.54
C ASN A 113 2.76 -2.70 -5.01
N ALA A 114 3.16 -3.89 -5.47
CA ALA A 114 3.39 -4.13 -6.88
C ALA A 114 2.14 -3.83 -7.69
N GLY A 115 2.26 -3.01 -8.73
CA GLY A 115 1.13 -2.65 -9.56
C GLY A 115 1.49 -1.63 -10.64
N GLY A 116 0.54 -1.33 -11.50
CA GLY A 116 0.77 -0.40 -12.60
C GLY A 116 -0.48 -0.12 -13.41
N ILE A 117 -0.36 0.89 -14.28
CA ILE A 117 -1.29 1.14 -15.37
C ILE A 117 -0.65 0.66 -16.68
N PHE A 118 -1.36 -0.12 -17.45
CA PHE A 118 -0.82 -0.72 -18.67
C PHE A 118 -1.75 -0.43 -19.86
N ASP A 119 -1.13 -0.31 -21.04
CA ASP A 119 -1.88 -0.23 -22.29
C ASP A 119 -2.41 -1.64 -22.64
N GLY A 120 -3.57 -1.70 -23.31
CA GLY A 120 -4.18 -2.97 -23.64
C GLY A 120 -5.46 -2.82 -24.47
N PRO A 121 -6.36 -3.81 -24.38
CA PRO A 121 -6.35 -4.97 -23.50
C PRO A 121 -5.26 -5.99 -23.86
N VAL A 122 -4.57 -6.53 -22.87
CA VAL A 122 -3.61 -7.63 -23.05
C VAL A 122 -4.02 -8.77 -22.12
N THR A 123 -4.29 -9.94 -22.71
CA THR A 123 -4.53 -11.17 -21.96
C THR A 123 -3.18 -11.81 -21.61
N THR A 124 -2.97 -12.11 -20.33
CA THR A 124 -1.79 -12.83 -19.86
C THR A 124 -1.85 -14.32 -20.21
N ALA A 125 -0.77 -15.03 -20.01
CA ALA A 125 -0.74 -16.49 -20.18
C ALA A 125 -1.73 -17.21 -19.24
N ASP A 126 -2.07 -16.58 -18.10
CA ASP A 126 -2.99 -17.09 -17.08
C ASP A 126 -4.47 -16.77 -17.40
N GLY A 127 -4.75 -16.06 -18.52
CA GLY A 127 -6.12 -15.80 -19.00
C GLY A 127 -6.78 -14.55 -18.40
N PHE A 128 -6.07 -13.73 -17.64
CA PHE A 128 -6.57 -12.47 -17.08
C PHE A 128 -6.14 -11.26 -17.91
N GLU A 129 -6.88 -10.14 -17.79
CA GLU A 129 -6.36 -8.88 -18.29
C GLU A 129 -5.18 -8.42 -17.42
N ARG A 130 -4.10 -7.98 -18.08
CA ARG A 130 -2.81 -7.71 -17.44
C ARG A 130 -2.87 -6.74 -16.27
N THR A 131 -3.68 -5.65 -16.39
CA THR A 131 -3.81 -4.68 -15.30
C THR A 131 -4.52 -5.30 -14.10
N TRP A 132 -5.57 -6.08 -14.35
CA TRP A 132 -6.29 -6.81 -13.31
C TRP A 132 -5.42 -7.87 -12.66
N GLN A 133 -4.69 -8.64 -13.46
CA GLN A 133 -3.80 -9.68 -12.91
C GLN A 133 -2.75 -9.10 -12.00
N ILE A 134 -1.97 -8.12 -12.49
CA ILE A 134 -0.83 -7.60 -11.72
C ILE A 134 -1.27 -6.87 -10.45
N ASN A 135 -2.38 -6.11 -10.51
CA ASN A 135 -2.80 -5.30 -9.37
C ASN A 135 -3.70 -6.06 -8.37
N VAL A 136 -4.43 -7.11 -8.80
CA VAL A 136 -5.45 -7.77 -7.95
C VAL A 136 -5.25 -9.27 -7.84
N VAL A 137 -5.17 -9.99 -8.98
CA VAL A 137 -5.14 -11.47 -8.97
C VAL A 137 -3.84 -11.99 -8.34
N ALA A 138 -2.70 -11.42 -8.72
CA ALA A 138 -1.40 -11.83 -8.19
C ALA A 138 -1.25 -11.50 -6.69
N PRO A 139 -1.61 -10.29 -6.20
CA PRO A 139 -1.67 -10.01 -4.77
C PRO A 139 -2.63 -10.92 -3.99
N PHE A 140 -3.79 -11.24 -4.58
CA PHE A 140 -4.74 -12.19 -3.99
C PHE A 140 -4.12 -13.57 -3.86
N LEU A 141 -3.53 -14.10 -4.95
CA LEU A 141 -2.88 -15.41 -4.96
C LEU A 141 -1.74 -15.48 -3.94
N LEU A 142 -0.86 -14.49 -3.95
CA LEU A 142 0.27 -14.43 -3.00
C LEU A 142 -0.22 -14.45 -1.56
N THR A 143 -1.20 -13.59 -1.24
CA THR A 143 -1.75 -13.52 0.13
C THR A 143 -2.44 -14.83 0.53
N SER A 144 -3.17 -15.46 -0.41
CA SER A 144 -3.82 -16.78 -0.16
C SER A 144 -2.81 -17.87 0.17
N LEU A 145 -1.69 -17.92 -0.56
CA LEU A 145 -0.63 -18.92 -0.35
C LEU A 145 0.18 -18.68 0.93
N LEU A 146 0.16 -17.47 1.45
CA LEU A 146 0.84 -17.09 2.69
C LEU A 146 -0.11 -17.03 3.90
N GLN A 147 -1.42 -17.31 3.73
CA GLN A 147 -2.44 -17.01 4.73
C GLN A 147 -2.17 -17.62 6.12
N ASP A 148 -1.68 -18.87 6.16
CA ASP A 148 -1.42 -19.57 7.43
C ASP A 148 -0.29 -18.89 8.21
N LYS A 149 0.79 -18.50 7.51
CA LYS A 149 1.91 -17.76 8.10
C LYS A 149 1.47 -16.37 8.55
N LEU A 150 0.71 -15.66 7.71
CA LEU A 150 0.20 -14.33 8.03
C LEU A 150 -0.73 -14.34 9.26
N ARG A 151 -1.54 -15.38 9.42
CA ARG A 151 -2.38 -15.57 10.62
C ARG A 151 -1.55 -15.91 11.85
N ALA A 152 -0.58 -16.83 11.72
CA ALA A 152 0.26 -17.26 12.84
C ALA A 152 1.07 -16.07 13.43
N ASP A 153 1.41 -15.09 12.61
CA ASP A 153 2.20 -13.92 12.99
C ASP A 153 1.35 -12.67 13.27
N ASP A 154 0.01 -12.77 13.28
CA ASP A 154 -0.92 -11.62 13.38
C ASP A 154 -0.56 -10.49 12.39
N ALA A 155 -0.17 -10.87 11.17
CA ALA A 155 0.42 -9.99 10.19
C ALA A 155 -0.57 -8.96 9.65
N THR A 156 -0.06 -7.77 9.32
CA THR A 156 -0.82 -6.75 8.59
C THR A 156 -0.58 -6.86 7.08
N VAL A 157 -1.65 -6.98 6.30
CA VAL A 157 -1.61 -6.93 4.83
C VAL A 157 -2.03 -5.53 4.36
N VAL A 158 -1.14 -4.84 3.64
CA VAL A 158 -1.36 -3.47 3.17
C VAL A 158 -1.52 -3.45 1.66
N GLN A 159 -2.65 -2.93 1.16
CA GLN A 159 -2.94 -2.77 -0.26
C GLN A 159 -2.68 -1.33 -0.71
N THR A 160 -1.82 -1.12 -1.70
CA THR A 160 -1.61 0.18 -2.32
C THR A 160 -2.70 0.47 -3.35
N ALA A 161 -3.84 0.97 -2.86
CA ALA A 161 -4.97 1.41 -3.67
C ALA A 161 -4.74 2.81 -4.28
N SER A 162 -5.79 3.46 -4.78
CA SER A 162 -5.72 4.80 -5.37
C SER A 162 -7.08 5.48 -5.41
N VAL A 163 -7.10 6.82 -5.38
CA VAL A 163 -8.29 7.63 -5.70
C VAL A 163 -8.83 7.34 -7.11
N ALA A 164 -8.04 6.70 -7.97
CA ALA A 164 -8.47 6.24 -9.30
C ALA A 164 -9.74 5.37 -9.25
N HIS A 165 -9.97 4.63 -8.16
CA HIS A 165 -11.19 3.85 -7.97
C HIS A 165 -12.46 4.72 -7.94
N LEU A 166 -12.37 5.99 -7.51
CA LEU A 166 -13.49 6.94 -7.56
C LEU A 166 -13.65 7.58 -8.93
N LEU A 167 -12.53 7.99 -9.54
CA LEU A 167 -12.49 8.86 -10.69
C LEU A 167 -12.60 8.11 -12.03
N MET A 168 -12.01 6.90 -12.10
CA MET A 168 -11.79 6.16 -13.35
C MET A 168 -12.53 4.82 -13.41
N SER A 169 -12.98 4.27 -12.27
CA SER A 169 -13.63 2.97 -12.22
C SER A 169 -15.04 3.03 -12.83
N TYR A 170 -15.33 2.06 -13.69
CA TYR A 170 -16.68 1.66 -14.10
C TYR A 170 -16.77 0.13 -13.96
N PHE A 171 -16.82 -0.31 -12.72
CA PHE A 171 -16.66 -1.71 -12.37
C PHE A 171 -17.95 -2.50 -12.63
N ARG A 172 -17.79 -3.63 -13.30
CA ARG A 172 -18.86 -4.61 -13.56
C ARG A 172 -18.43 -5.94 -12.92
N PRO A 173 -19.19 -6.46 -11.95
CA PRO A 173 -18.84 -7.74 -11.32
C PRO A 173 -18.79 -8.93 -12.28
N ASP A 174 -19.49 -8.85 -13.43
CA ASP A 174 -19.50 -9.87 -14.47
C ASP A 174 -18.29 -9.78 -15.42
N ASP A 175 -17.55 -8.67 -15.37
CA ASP A 175 -16.36 -8.41 -16.19
C ASP A 175 -15.28 -7.70 -15.35
N PRO A 176 -14.75 -8.34 -14.29
CA PRO A 176 -13.72 -7.74 -13.43
C PRO A 176 -12.44 -7.46 -14.21
N ASN A 177 -12.14 -8.24 -15.24
CA ASN A 177 -11.02 -8.05 -16.16
C ASN A 177 -11.15 -6.80 -17.05
N THR A 178 -12.34 -6.19 -17.13
CA THR A 178 -12.58 -5.01 -17.97
C THR A 178 -12.33 -5.27 -19.46
N PHE A 179 -12.54 -6.49 -19.95
CA PHE A 179 -12.40 -6.79 -21.39
C PHE A 179 -13.46 -6.06 -22.22
N GLN A 180 -14.67 -5.90 -21.68
CA GLN A 180 -15.73 -5.14 -22.34
C GLN A 180 -15.49 -3.64 -22.17
N HIS A 181 -15.47 -2.92 -23.30
CA HIS A 181 -15.22 -1.46 -23.31
C HIS A 181 -13.92 -1.05 -22.59
N PHE A 182 -12.83 -1.73 -22.88
CA PHE A 182 -11.53 -1.47 -22.30
C PHE A 182 -11.06 -0.02 -22.52
N SER A 183 -10.44 0.53 -21.49
CA SER A 183 -9.47 1.62 -21.56
C SER A 183 -8.50 1.48 -20.39
N SER A 184 -7.23 1.84 -20.58
CA SER A 184 -6.19 1.70 -19.56
C SER A 184 -6.58 2.39 -18.25
N SER A 185 -7.23 3.56 -18.32
CA SER A 185 -7.73 4.28 -17.14
C SER A 185 -8.86 3.54 -16.43
N ARG A 186 -9.80 2.94 -17.19
CA ARG A 186 -10.89 2.16 -16.59
C ARG A 186 -10.37 0.88 -15.96
N ALA A 187 -9.50 0.14 -16.67
CA ALA A 187 -8.88 -1.08 -16.16
C ALA A 187 -8.11 -0.78 -14.85
N TYR A 188 -7.34 0.28 -14.84
CA TYR A 188 -6.62 0.71 -13.64
C TYR A 188 -7.57 1.16 -12.51
N GLY A 189 -8.58 1.98 -12.80
CA GLY A 189 -9.57 2.39 -11.81
C GLY A 189 -10.33 1.20 -11.21
N ASN A 190 -10.68 0.20 -12.05
CA ASN A 190 -11.31 -1.05 -11.61
C ASN A 190 -10.36 -1.89 -10.76
N ALA A 191 -9.09 -2.01 -11.15
CA ALA A 191 -8.09 -2.72 -10.36
C ALA A 191 -7.88 -2.05 -8.98
N LYS A 192 -7.83 -0.71 -8.92
CA LYS A 192 -7.70 0.01 -7.65
C LYS A 192 -8.96 -0.05 -6.77
N LEU A 193 -10.13 -0.31 -7.37
CA LEU A 193 -11.31 -0.74 -6.62
C LEU A 193 -11.15 -2.18 -6.11
N GLY A 194 -10.59 -3.07 -6.94
CA GLY A 194 -10.25 -4.45 -6.57
C GLY A 194 -9.38 -4.53 -5.33
N ASP A 195 -8.38 -3.65 -5.18
CA ASP A 195 -7.53 -3.58 -3.98
C ASP A 195 -8.35 -3.29 -2.70
N ILE A 196 -9.36 -2.41 -2.79
CA ILE A 196 -10.24 -2.10 -1.65
C ILE A 196 -11.18 -3.28 -1.36
N LEU A 197 -11.70 -3.93 -2.41
CA LEU A 197 -12.51 -5.15 -2.24
C LEU A 197 -11.69 -6.27 -1.63
N LEU A 198 -10.44 -6.46 -2.08
CA LEU A 198 -9.52 -7.46 -1.52
C LEU A 198 -9.26 -7.21 -0.03
N THR A 199 -9.02 -5.96 0.36
CA THR A 199 -8.85 -5.58 1.77
C THR A 199 -10.01 -6.10 2.63
N ARG A 200 -11.26 -5.92 2.18
CA ARG A 200 -12.44 -6.39 2.90
C ARG A 200 -12.64 -7.90 2.86
N TYR A 201 -12.24 -8.51 1.75
CA TYR A 201 -12.25 -9.97 1.65
C TYR A 201 -11.31 -10.59 2.69
N LEU A 202 -10.08 -10.08 2.77
CA LEU A 202 -9.08 -10.55 3.74
C LEU A 202 -9.53 -10.35 5.18
N ASP A 203 -10.07 -9.17 5.50
CA ASP A 203 -10.64 -8.87 6.82
C ASP A 203 -11.78 -9.83 7.18
N SER A 204 -12.69 -10.10 6.23
CA SER A 204 -13.80 -11.04 6.46
C SER A 204 -13.34 -12.50 6.64
N HIS A 205 -12.09 -12.83 6.32
CA HIS A 205 -11.42 -14.11 6.54
C HIS A 205 -10.41 -14.06 7.68
N GLY A 206 -10.49 -13.07 8.57
CA GLY A 206 -9.70 -13.01 9.80
C GLY A 206 -8.24 -12.59 9.61
N LEU A 207 -7.88 -12.00 8.47
CA LEU A 207 -6.58 -11.34 8.29
C LEU A 207 -6.70 -9.84 8.54
N THR A 208 -5.77 -9.28 9.29
CA THR A 208 -5.67 -7.82 9.41
C THR A 208 -5.25 -7.23 8.07
N ALA A 209 -6.12 -6.44 7.45
CA ALA A 209 -5.87 -5.85 6.13
C ALA A 209 -6.29 -4.38 6.08
N VAL A 210 -5.51 -3.56 5.39
CA VAL A 210 -5.80 -2.15 5.18
C VAL A 210 -5.44 -1.73 3.76
N SER A 211 -6.22 -0.84 3.16
CA SER A 211 -5.88 -0.21 1.89
C SER A 211 -5.74 1.30 2.03
N PHE A 212 -4.87 1.90 1.22
CA PHE A 212 -4.64 3.34 1.28
C PHE A 212 -4.36 3.95 -0.09
N HIS A 213 -4.58 5.26 -0.20
CA HIS A 213 -4.15 6.07 -1.34
C HIS A 213 -2.84 6.77 -0.98
N PRO A 214 -1.75 6.54 -1.74
CA PRO A 214 -0.44 7.10 -1.42
C PRO A 214 -0.30 8.60 -1.72
N GLY A 215 -1.29 9.23 -2.31
CA GLY A 215 -1.21 10.57 -2.89
C GLY A 215 -1.07 10.51 -4.42
N VAL A 216 -1.16 11.66 -5.06
CA VAL A 216 -0.95 11.77 -6.51
C VAL A 216 0.55 11.97 -6.76
N LEU A 217 1.21 10.93 -7.27
CA LEU A 217 2.67 10.87 -7.33
C LEU A 217 3.20 11.07 -8.75
N ALA A 218 4.31 11.82 -8.85
CA ALA A 218 5.16 11.87 -10.05
C ALA A 218 6.09 10.64 -10.05
N THR A 219 5.55 9.45 -10.37
CA THR A 219 6.38 8.26 -10.52
C THR A 219 6.54 7.90 -12.00
N SER A 220 7.57 7.10 -12.34
CA SER A 220 7.76 6.44 -13.63
C SER A 220 6.54 5.60 -14.07
N PHE A 221 5.58 5.44 -13.19
CA PHE A 221 4.29 4.80 -13.32
C PHE A 221 3.44 5.31 -14.53
N ALA A 222 3.56 6.59 -14.89
CA ALA A 222 2.86 7.18 -16.03
C ALA A 222 3.66 7.07 -17.36
N GLN A 223 4.91 6.63 -17.31
CA GLN A 223 5.78 6.58 -18.51
C GLN A 223 5.51 5.36 -19.40
N THR A 224 4.78 4.35 -18.91
CA THR A 224 4.42 3.14 -19.66
C THR A 224 3.12 3.27 -20.45
N SER A 225 2.38 4.38 -20.32
CA SER A 225 1.16 4.66 -21.07
C SER A 225 1.37 5.78 -22.11
N SER A 226 1.35 5.43 -23.40
CA SER A 226 1.33 6.37 -24.50
C SER A 226 -0.08 6.91 -24.71
N GLY A 227 -0.46 8.04 -24.08
CA GLY A 227 -1.82 8.56 -24.32
C GLY A 227 -2.25 9.74 -23.46
N VAL A 228 -3.55 10.02 -23.47
CA VAL A 228 -4.22 11.12 -22.77
C VAL A 228 -3.90 11.15 -21.27
N ILE A 229 -3.62 9.99 -20.66
CA ILE A 229 -3.28 9.87 -19.23
C ILE A 229 -1.95 10.54 -18.92
N SER A 230 -0.93 10.37 -19.78
CA SER A 230 0.35 11.07 -19.68
C SER A 230 0.14 12.58 -19.72
N ARG A 231 -0.78 13.10 -20.56
CA ARG A 231 -1.09 14.54 -20.65
C ARG A 231 -1.92 15.07 -19.49
N VAL A 232 -2.85 14.29 -18.96
CA VAL A 232 -3.66 14.67 -17.78
C VAL A 232 -2.78 14.71 -16.54
N TYR A 233 -1.89 13.74 -16.38
CA TYR A 233 -0.90 13.75 -15.28
C TYR A 233 0.14 14.88 -15.45
N SER A 234 0.51 15.24 -16.69
CA SER A 234 1.52 16.28 -16.92
C SER A 234 0.98 17.71 -16.84
N SER A 235 -0.30 17.96 -17.11
CA SER A 235 -0.79 19.35 -17.28
C SER A 235 -1.54 19.93 -16.08
N VAL A 236 -2.35 19.15 -15.38
CA VAL A 236 -3.18 19.64 -14.26
C VAL A 236 -2.65 19.19 -12.91
N LEU A 237 -2.03 18.01 -12.86
CA LEU A 237 -1.50 17.41 -11.63
C LEU A 237 -0.03 17.74 -11.36
N ALA A 238 0.73 18.25 -12.32
CA ALA A 238 2.16 18.54 -12.13
C ALA A 238 2.45 19.49 -10.95
N LYS A 239 1.49 20.33 -10.57
CA LYS A 239 1.60 21.21 -9.39
C LYS A 239 1.13 20.57 -8.07
N ALA A 240 0.46 19.42 -8.16
CA ALA A 240 -0.06 18.67 -7.00
C ALA A 240 0.61 17.30 -6.80
N LEU A 241 1.65 17.01 -7.62
CA LEU A 241 2.38 15.74 -7.53
C LEU A 241 3.23 15.74 -6.26
N SER A 242 2.91 14.81 -5.37
CA SER A 242 3.74 14.51 -4.21
C SER A 242 4.99 13.74 -4.63
N ALA A 243 6.10 13.95 -3.94
CA ALA A 243 7.29 13.13 -4.14
C ALA A 243 6.99 11.65 -3.80
N PRO A 244 7.67 10.67 -4.43
CA PRO A 244 7.54 9.25 -4.06
C PRO A 244 7.75 8.99 -2.57
N SER A 245 8.55 9.82 -1.89
CA SER A 245 8.76 9.77 -0.44
C SER A 245 7.47 9.88 0.35
N VAL A 246 6.54 10.77 -0.01
CA VAL A 246 5.26 10.94 0.70
C VAL A 246 4.41 9.67 0.60
N GLY A 247 4.37 9.03 -0.57
CA GLY A 247 3.70 7.74 -0.74
C GLY A 247 4.38 6.62 0.02
N GLY A 248 5.72 6.63 0.04
CA GLY A 248 6.54 5.70 0.81
C GLY A 248 6.31 5.84 2.31
N ASP A 249 6.27 7.08 2.83
CA ASP A 249 5.99 7.36 4.24
C ASP A 249 4.60 6.90 4.65
N ASN A 250 3.61 6.99 3.74
CA ASN A 250 2.28 6.46 4.00
C ASN A 250 2.26 4.93 4.01
N LEU A 251 2.94 4.27 3.07
CA LEU A 251 3.06 2.81 3.07
C LEU A 251 3.79 2.33 4.33
N ALA A 252 4.92 2.94 4.68
CA ALA A 252 5.68 2.62 5.88
C ALA A 252 4.84 2.79 7.16
N PHE A 253 3.99 3.84 7.22
CA PHE A 253 3.09 4.06 8.35
C PHE A 253 2.14 2.89 8.59
N TYR A 254 1.54 2.31 7.54
CA TYR A 254 0.63 1.17 7.69
C TYR A 254 1.39 -0.13 7.96
N LEU A 255 2.56 -0.34 7.36
CA LEU A 255 3.40 -1.51 7.60
C LEU A 255 3.96 -1.55 9.01
N ALA A 256 4.26 -0.39 9.59
CA ALA A 256 4.74 -0.27 10.97
C ALA A 256 3.60 -0.09 12.00
N GLY A 257 2.39 0.18 11.52
CA GLY A 257 1.25 0.56 12.35
C GLY A 257 0.63 -0.59 13.12
N THR A 258 -0.07 -0.27 14.18
CA THR A 258 -0.83 -1.21 15.01
C THR A 258 -2.31 -1.09 14.67
N PRO A 259 -2.99 -2.21 14.30
CA PRO A 259 -4.45 -2.23 14.11
C PRO A 259 -5.20 -1.74 15.37
N GLY A 260 -6.33 -1.07 15.18
CA GLY A 260 -7.11 -0.48 16.29
C GLY A 260 -6.52 0.78 16.90
N ILE A 261 -5.26 1.14 16.60
CA ILE A 261 -4.60 2.37 17.04
C ILE A 261 -4.31 3.31 15.88
N HIS A 262 -3.67 2.80 14.84
CA HIS A 262 -3.25 3.59 13.68
C HIS A 262 -4.23 3.49 12.51
N PHE A 263 -4.93 2.37 12.40
CA PHE A 263 -5.96 2.10 11.38
C PHE A 263 -6.90 0.98 11.85
N GLU A 264 -8.09 0.93 11.24
CA GLU A 264 -9.02 -0.18 11.41
C GLU A 264 -8.85 -1.20 10.27
N SER A 265 -8.94 -2.50 10.58
CA SER A 265 -8.92 -3.55 9.57
C SER A 265 -10.15 -3.46 8.65
N GLY A 266 -9.99 -3.87 7.40
CA GLY A 266 -11.05 -3.80 6.39
C GLY A 266 -11.27 -2.40 5.78
N GLU A 267 -10.56 -1.35 6.24
CA GLU A 267 -10.83 0.03 5.83
C GLU A 267 -9.86 0.56 4.77
N TYR A 268 -10.35 1.60 4.07
CA TYR A 268 -9.58 2.37 3.07
C TYR A 268 -9.31 3.78 3.56
N TYR A 269 -8.07 4.22 3.45
CA TYR A 269 -7.59 5.53 3.91
C TYR A 269 -7.10 6.40 2.75
N ASN A 270 -7.29 7.71 2.89
CA ASN A 270 -6.75 8.68 1.95
C ASN A 270 -5.27 9.03 2.28
N GLU A 271 -4.67 9.91 1.47
CA GLU A 271 -3.29 10.37 1.62
C GLU A 271 -2.97 11.07 2.95
N ARG A 272 -4.01 11.49 3.67
CA ARG A 272 -3.90 12.14 5.00
C ARG A 272 -4.15 11.17 6.14
N ARG A 273 -4.13 9.87 5.87
CA ARG A 273 -4.39 8.79 6.85
C ARG A 273 -5.75 8.92 7.55
N ARG A 274 -6.75 9.41 6.80
CA ARG A 274 -8.15 9.49 7.26
C ARG A 274 -9.02 8.54 6.44
N PRO A 275 -10.13 8.02 6.98
CA PRO A 275 -11.07 7.21 6.20
C PRO A 275 -11.40 7.88 4.88
N GLY A 276 -11.16 7.17 3.77
CA GLY A 276 -11.29 7.69 2.42
C GLY A 276 -12.71 7.57 1.87
N ARG A 277 -13.10 8.49 0.98
CA ARG A 277 -14.35 8.34 0.22
C ARG A 277 -14.23 7.15 -0.71
N GLN A 278 -15.31 6.38 -0.83
CA GLN A 278 -15.35 5.16 -1.63
C GLN A 278 -16.62 5.10 -2.45
N ARG A 279 -16.58 4.36 -3.57
CA ARG A 279 -17.80 4.02 -4.30
C ARG A 279 -18.69 3.09 -3.47
N PRO A 280 -20.03 3.17 -3.57
CA PRO A 280 -20.93 2.28 -2.81
C PRO A 280 -20.63 0.79 -3.00
N ILE A 281 -20.25 0.39 -4.22
CA ILE A 281 -19.89 -0.99 -4.55
C ILE A 281 -18.69 -1.51 -3.73
N ALA A 282 -17.77 -0.64 -3.34
CA ALA A 282 -16.64 -1.00 -2.49
C ALA A 282 -17.06 -1.50 -1.09
N LYS A 283 -18.28 -1.18 -0.65
CA LYS A 283 -18.87 -1.61 0.62
C LYS A 283 -19.80 -2.82 0.46
N ASN A 284 -19.97 -3.33 -0.75
CA ASN A 284 -20.86 -4.45 -1.01
C ASN A 284 -20.13 -5.80 -0.81
N LEU A 285 -20.27 -6.39 0.37
CA LEU A 285 -19.65 -7.65 0.73
C LEU A 285 -20.10 -8.82 -0.16
N GLY A 286 -21.33 -8.79 -0.70
CA GLY A 286 -21.80 -9.79 -1.66
C GLY A 286 -21.02 -9.77 -2.97
N VAL A 287 -20.75 -8.57 -3.50
CA VAL A 287 -19.89 -8.41 -4.68
C VAL A 287 -18.45 -8.83 -4.37
N THR A 288 -17.94 -8.42 -3.22
CA THR A 288 -16.60 -8.80 -2.75
C THR A 288 -16.42 -10.31 -2.73
N ARG A 289 -17.30 -11.02 -2.01
CA ARG A 289 -17.25 -12.49 -1.92
C ARG A 289 -17.33 -13.14 -3.29
N ARG A 290 -18.34 -12.79 -4.10
CA ARG A 290 -18.50 -13.36 -5.44
C ARG A 290 -17.22 -13.29 -6.27
N ILE A 291 -16.52 -12.14 -6.26
CA ILE A 291 -15.30 -11.96 -7.07
C ILE A 291 -14.16 -12.82 -6.57
N PHE A 292 -13.93 -12.83 -5.27
CA PHE A 292 -12.76 -13.53 -4.71
C PHE A 292 -13.02 -15.02 -4.49
N ASP A 293 -14.26 -15.46 -4.29
CA ASP A 293 -14.62 -16.87 -4.31
C ASP A 293 -14.45 -17.43 -5.74
N ASP A 294 -14.93 -16.71 -6.78
CA ASP A 294 -14.68 -17.07 -8.19
C ASP A 294 -13.18 -17.12 -8.53
N LEU A 295 -12.37 -16.25 -7.95
CA LEU A 295 -10.92 -16.27 -8.11
C LEU A 295 -10.29 -17.45 -7.36
N SER A 296 -10.76 -17.76 -6.16
CA SER A 296 -10.31 -18.92 -5.39
C SER A 296 -10.49 -20.21 -6.17
N ASP A 297 -11.68 -20.41 -6.75
CA ASP A 297 -12.00 -21.57 -7.58
C ASP A 297 -11.07 -21.65 -8.80
N LYS A 298 -10.89 -20.52 -9.52
CA LYS A 298 -10.04 -20.46 -10.71
C LYS A 298 -8.57 -20.72 -10.43
N LEU A 299 -8.08 -20.27 -9.28
CA LEU A 299 -6.68 -20.39 -8.88
C LEU A 299 -6.39 -21.66 -8.07
N GLY A 300 -7.42 -22.42 -7.68
CA GLY A 300 -7.28 -23.61 -6.87
C GLY A 300 -6.74 -23.31 -5.46
N VAL A 301 -7.15 -22.17 -4.87
CA VAL A 301 -6.79 -21.81 -3.50
C VAL A 301 -8.03 -21.85 -2.60
N CYS A 302 -7.82 -22.23 -1.35
CA CYS A 302 -8.88 -22.29 -0.34
C CYS A 302 -8.57 -21.31 0.79
N TRP A 303 -9.60 -20.67 1.33
CA TRP A 303 -9.50 -19.86 2.53
C TRP A 303 -10.06 -20.66 3.72
N ALA A 304 -9.26 -20.72 4.79
CA ALA A 304 -9.65 -21.38 6.04
C ALA A 304 -10.58 -20.46 6.87
#